data_c093aa127ea3ca20b2e73a9d4869f5f7
#
_entry.id   c093aa127ea3ca20b2e73a9d4869f5f7
#
_cell.length_a   1.000
_cell.length_b   1.000
_cell.length_c   1.000
_cell.angle_alpha   90.00
_cell.angle_beta   90.00
_cell.angle_gamma   90.00
#
_symmetry.space_group_name_H-M   'P 1'
#
loop_
_entity.id
_entity.type
_entity.pdbx_description
1 polymer ?
#
loop_
_entity_poly.entity_id
_entity_poly.type
_entity_poly.pdbx_seq_one_letter_code
_entity_poly.pdbx_strand_id
1 'polypeptide(L)'
;MLSKQQIDEFHGDGLLVLRGIFNEEEVRALQQAADEVTREAVASTGTGHGYRDVDGRRQYYRTDGVLWERYAAFRIATVNPNLLAAVAQCLGHPFLPINDSLVVKLPHSGVAIPWHQDPPYQGPDGLAETFGIPNFDCDIYLDRATVENGCLYGLTGYHLVGHVEVERFADEELFHLDDAVPLEMTAGDVILHAISTPHGSRANDSDTLRRVFYVHFMAREVMETLHPEWVGRHRGFDSGDVQQVQEMVDERIGAGRWGPETKQVELTPDGFVFAGQPVTPPRHWQTLIADMSPQEMKEAKTLTRSAR
;
A
#
# COMPACT_ATOMS: atom_id res chain seq x y z
N MET A 1 -9.17 16.84 2.29
CA MET A 1 -10.16 15.87 2.84
C MET A 1 -10.80 15.11 1.70
N LEU A 2 -10.98 13.81 1.86
CA LEU A 2 -11.73 13.00 0.90
C LEU A 2 -13.21 13.39 0.92
N SER A 3 -13.84 13.40 -0.24
CA SER A 3 -15.29 13.48 -0.34
C SER A 3 -15.93 12.16 0.08
N LYS A 4 -17.22 12.20 0.44
CA LYS A 4 -17.97 10.97 0.72
C LYS A 4 -17.90 9.99 -0.45
N GLN A 5 -17.97 10.49 -1.70
CA GLN A 5 -17.87 9.67 -2.89
C GLN A 5 -16.53 8.91 -2.96
N GLN A 6 -15.39 9.57 -2.67
CA GLN A 6 -14.08 8.92 -2.66
C GLN A 6 -13.96 7.84 -1.58
N ILE A 7 -14.53 8.10 -0.39
CA ILE A 7 -14.56 7.10 0.69
C ILE A 7 -15.43 5.89 0.27
N ASP A 8 -16.59 6.14 -0.32
CA ASP A 8 -17.47 5.08 -0.80
C ASP A 8 -16.83 4.31 -1.98
N GLU A 9 -16.08 5.00 -2.87
CA GLU A 9 -15.29 4.40 -3.94
C GLU A 9 -14.22 3.44 -3.39
N PHE A 10 -13.41 3.89 -2.42
CA PHE A 10 -12.42 3.03 -1.78
C PHE A 10 -13.07 1.77 -1.19
N HIS A 11 -14.15 1.92 -0.43
CA HIS A 11 -14.84 0.78 0.16
C HIS A 11 -15.58 -0.10 -0.85
N GLY A 12 -15.93 0.42 -2.00
CA GLY A 12 -16.60 -0.31 -3.07
C GLY A 12 -15.64 -1.01 -4.03
N ASP A 13 -14.52 -0.37 -4.33
CA ASP A 13 -13.57 -0.82 -5.35
C ASP A 13 -12.29 -1.42 -4.77
N GLY A 14 -11.97 -1.12 -3.50
CA GLY A 14 -10.72 -1.54 -2.84
C GLY A 14 -9.50 -0.77 -3.30
N LEU A 15 -9.70 0.22 -4.15
CA LEU A 15 -8.67 1.08 -4.74
C LEU A 15 -9.15 2.52 -4.75
N LEU A 16 -8.26 3.47 -4.40
CA LEU A 16 -8.52 4.89 -4.51
C LEU A 16 -7.28 5.63 -5.00
N VAL A 17 -7.42 6.34 -6.10
CA VAL A 17 -6.35 7.17 -6.64
C VAL A 17 -6.43 8.58 -6.08
N LEU A 18 -5.35 9.02 -5.45
CA LEU A 18 -5.17 10.37 -4.90
C LEU A 18 -4.13 11.11 -5.73
N ARG A 19 -4.51 12.21 -6.35
CA ARG A 19 -3.63 12.98 -7.23
C ARG A 19 -2.88 14.07 -6.46
N GLY A 20 -1.57 14.19 -6.72
CA GLY A 20 -0.76 15.31 -6.25
C GLY A 20 -0.64 15.42 -4.72
N ILE A 21 -0.61 14.30 -4.00
CA ILE A 21 -0.42 14.29 -2.54
C ILE A 21 0.97 14.81 -2.16
N PHE A 22 1.98 14.48 -2.97
CA PHE A 22 3.36 14.92 -2.79
C PHE A 22 3.71 15.99 -3.82
N ASN A 23 4.33 17.07 -3.38
CA ASN A 23 4.80 18.11 -4.27
C ASN A 23 6.14 17.72 -4.93
N GLU A 24 6.57 18.53 -5.92
CA GLU A 24 7.78 18.24 -6.69
C GLU A 24 9.07 18.18 -5.84
N GLU A 25 9.15 18.95 -4.75
CA GLU A 25 10.32 18.92 -3.86
C GLU A 25 10.38 17.61 -3.07
N GLU A 26 9.24 17.18 -2.53
CA GLU A 26 9.11 15.92 -1.82
C GLU A 26 9.39 14.73 -2.75
N VAL A 27 8.85 14.78 -3.96
CA VAL A 27 9.12 13.75 -5.00
C VAL A 27 10.61 13.69 -5.32
N ARG A 28 11.27 14.82 -5.54
CA ARG A 28 12.73 14.83 -5.81
C ARG A 28 13.55 14.25 -4.65
N ALA A 29 13.18 14.56 -3.40
CA ALA A 29 13.84 13.99 -2.23
C ALA A 29 13.67 12.47 -2.15
N LEU A 30 12.46 11.97 -2.43
CA LEU A 30 12.17 10.54 -2.50
C LEU A 30 12.92 9.86 -3.64
N GLN A 31 12.97 10.47 -4.82
CA GLN A 31 13.74 9.96 -5.96
C GLN A 31 15.23 9.83 -5.63
N GLN A 32 15.83 10.83 -4.99
CA GLN A 32 17.24 10.77 -4.57
C GLN A 32 17.50 9.64 -3.58
N ALA A 33 16.65 9.49 -2.57
CA ALA A 33 16.75 8.38 -1.61
C ALA A 33 16.57 7.01 -2.30
N ALA A 34 15.62 6.90 -3.22
CA ALA A 34 15.40 5.69 -3.99
C ALA A 34 16.57 5.33 -4.93
N ASP A 35 17.27 6.34 -5.47
CA ASP A 35 18.49 6.13 -6.25
C ASP A 35 19.63 5.57 -5.39
N GLU A 36 19.76 6.02 -4.13
CA GLU A 36 20.73 5.49 -3.17
C GLU A 36 20.43 4.03 -2.84
N VAL A 37 19.18 3.73 -2.47
CA VAL A 37 18.72 2.35 -2.22
C VAL A 37 18.97 1.44 -3.41
N THR A 38 18.62 1.88 -4.61
CA THR A 38 18.79 1.10 -5.84
C THR A 38 20.27 0.84 -6.12
N ARG A 39 21.13 1.84 -5.94
CA ARG A 39 22.59 1.70 -6.13
C ARG A 39 23.19 0.71 -5.13
N GLU A 40 22.78 0.79 -3.86
CA GLU A 40 23.20 -0.18 -2.84
C GLU A 40 22.74 -1.59 -3.20
N ALA A 41 21.47 -1.77 -3.58
CA ALA A 41 20.93 -3.06 -3.94
C ALA A 41 21.62 -3.68 -5.16
N VAL A 42 21.86 -2.92 -6.20
CA VAL A 42 22.56 -3.42 -7.42
C VAL A 42 24.01 -3.80 -7.13
N ALA A 43 24.67 -3.09 -6.22
CA ALA A 43 26.06 -3.38 -5.81
C ALA A 43 26.18 -4.51 -4.78
N SER A 44 25.07 -4.91 -4.13
CA SER A 44 25.07 -5.80 -2.97
C SER A 44 24.67 -7.23 -3.31
N THR A 45 25.17 -8.17 -2.50
CA THR A 45 24.61 -9.53 -2.37
C THR A 45 23.86 -9.70 -1.04
N GLY A 46 23.59 -8.58 -0.34
CA GLY A 46 23.05 -8.56 1.03
C GLY A 46 21.58 -8.93 1.16
N THR A 47 21.15 -9.07 2.39
CA THR A 47 19.75 -9.29 2.80
C THR A 47 18.95 -7.99 2.73
N GLY A 48 17.62 -8.09 2.62
CA GLY A 48 16.71 -6.94 2.56
C GLY A 48 16.40 -6.44 1.15
N HIS A 49 17.03 -7.02 0.12
CA HIS A 49 16.75 -6.71 -1.27
C HIS A 49 16.19 -7.93 -2.00
N GLY A 50 15.12 -7.71 -2.75
CA GLY A 50 14.48 -8.72 -3.60
C GLY A 50 15.07 -8.72 -5.01
N TYR A 51 15.31 -9.92 -5.55
CA TYR A 51 15.79 -10.11 -6.90
C TYR A 51 14.99 -11.20 -7.59
N ARG A 52 14.86 -11.10 -8.91
CA ARG A 52 14.32 -12.16 -9.75
C ARG A 52 15.33 -12.52 -10.83
N ASP A 53 15.37 -13.78 -11.21
CA ASP A 53 16.10 -14.22 -12.40
C ASP A 53 15.18 -14.05 -13.60
N VAL A 54 15.64 -13.28 -14.57
CA VAL A 54 14.97 -13.10 -15.86
C VAL A 54 15.98 -13.40 -16.95
N ASP A 55 15.74 -14.43 -17.72
CA ASP A 55 16.63 -14.91 -18.80
C ASP A 55 18.09 -15.11 -18.37
N GLY A 56 18.29 -15.69 -17.17
CA GLY A 56 19.61 -15.92 -16.60
C GLY A 56 20.31 -14.68 -16.05
N ARG A 57 19.58 -13.58 -15.91
CA ARG A 57 20.08 -12.33 -15.33
C ARG A 57 19.37 -12.04 -14.02
N ARG A 58 20.12 -11.85 -12.95
CA ARG A 58 19.62 -11.42 -11.66
C ARG A 58 19.20 -9.94 -11.74
N GLN A 59 17.90 -9.67 -11.65
CA GLN A 59 17.31 -8.34 -11.70
C GLN A 59 16.85 -7.93 -10.31
N TYR A 60 17.29 -6.76 -9.84
CA TYR A 60 16.76 -6.13 -8.64
C TYR A 60 15.37 -5.57 -8.91
N TYR A 61 14.46 -5.76 -7.98
CA TYR A 61 13.10 -5.22 -8.11
C TYR A 61 12.49 -4.67 -6.82
N ARG A 62 13.04 -5.00 -5.64
CA ARG A 62 12.41 -4.61 -4.36
C ARG A 62 13.43 -4.46 -3.24
N THR A 63 13.16 -3.54 -2.32
CA THR A 63 13.77 -3.47 -1.00
C THR A 63 12.67 -3.38 0.03
N ASP A 64 12.69 -4.26 1.02
CA ASP A 64 11.69 -4.36 2.06
C ASP A 64 12.20 -3.83 3.39
N GLY A 65 11.32 -3.08 4.05
CA GLY A 65 11.39 -2.67 5.45
C GLY A 65 12.52 -1.71 5.81
N VAL A 66 12.27 -0.93 6.82
CA VAL A 66 13.21 0.00 7.47
C VAL A 66 13.78 1.13 6.60
N LEU A 67 13.15 1.42 5.46
CA LEU A 67 13.57 2.56 4.63
C LEU A 67 13.40 3.87 5.37
N TRP A 68 12.30 4.03 6.09
CA TRP A 68 12.07 5.22 6.93
C TRP A 68 13.05 5.32 8.11
N GLU A 69 13.66 4.23 8.57
CA GLU A 69 14.69 4.28 9.60
C GLU A 69 16.04 4.79 9.07
N ARG A 70 16.30 4.55 7.78
CA ARG A 70 17.58 4.85 7.14
C ARG A 70 17.61 6.18 6.37
N TYR A 71 16.47 6.61 5.83
CA TYR A 71 16.41 7.75 4.92
C TYR A 71 15.37 8.77 5.34
N ALA A 72 15.81 9.99 5.62
CA ALA A 72 14.95 11.09 6.05
C ALA A 72 13.78 11.36 5.07
N ALA A 73 14.00 11.22 3.76
CA ALA A 73 12.96 11.44 2.77
C ALA A 73 11.78 10.45 2.94
N PHE A 74 12.07 9.17 3.18
CA PHE A 74 11.03 8.16 3.42
C PHE A 74 10.34 8.39 4.77
N ARG A 75 11.09 8.76 5.82
CA ARG A 75 10.52 9.14 7.13
C ARG A 75 9.50 10.26 7.00
N ILE A 76 9.90 11.35 6.37
CA ILE A 76 9.06 12.54 6.18
C ILE A 76 7.84 12.22 5.30
N ALA A 77 8.01 11.37 4.27
CA ALA A 77 6.91 10.96 3.41
C ALA A 77 5.87 10.09 4.14
N THR A 78 6.32 9.15 4.96
CA THR A 78 5.45 8.25 5.73
C THR A 78 4.45 9.02 6.60
N VAL A 79 4.85 10.17 7.14
CA VAL A 79 3.98 11.04 7.95
C VAL A 79 3.47 12.26 7.19
N ASN A 80 3.28 12.17 5.88
CA ASN A 80 2.66 13.24 5.10
C ASN A 80 1.22 13.47 5.59
N PRO A 81 0.88 14.68 6.07
CA PRO A 81 -0.42 14.91 6.70
C PRO A 81 -1.63 14.74 5.77
N ASN A 82 -1.46 15.02 4.47
CA ASN A 82 -2.53 14.80 3.49
C ASN A 82 -2.77 13.29 3.27
N LEU A 83 -1.69 12.51 3.25
CA LEU A 83 -1.76 11.05 3.20
C LEU A 83 -2.45 10.51 4.46
N LEU A 84 -1.97 10.91 5.64
CA LEU A 84 -2.54 10.46 6.91
C LEU A 84 -4.02 10.84 7.06
N ALA A 85 -4.42 12.03 6.59
CA ALA A 85 -5.83 12.45 6.60
C ALA A 85 -6.69 11.56 5.68
N ALA A 86 -6.19 11.14 4.53
CA ALA A 86 -6.88 10.21 3.65
C ALA A 86 -7.01 8.82 4.30
N VAL A 87 -5.91 8.32 4.88
CA VAL A 87 -5.87 7.03 5.61
C VAL A 87 -6.88 7.04 6.76
N ALA A 88 -6.87 8.09 7.59
CA ALA A 88 -7.79 8.25 8.72
C ALA A 88 -9.27 8.18 8.32
N GLN A 89 -9.61 8.79 7.19
CA GLN A 89 -10.99 8.81 6.69
C GLN A 89 -11.46 7.46 6.16
N CYS A 90 -10.54 6.63 5.68
CA CYS A 90 -10.84 5.29 5.19
C CYS A 90 -10.81 4.24 6.31
N LEU A 91 -9.86 4.32 7.23
CA LEU A 91 -9.72 3.38 8.36
C LEU A 91 -10.66 3.69 9.52
N GLY A 92 -10.82 4.96 9.86
CA GLY A 92 -11.69 5.39 10.94
C GLY A 92 -11.22 5.06 12.36
N HIS A 93 -9.95 4.67 12.58
CA HIS A 93 -9.40 4.22 13.86
C HIS A 93 -8.06 4.87 14.20
N PRO A 94 -7.59 4.74 15.45
CA PRO A 94 -6.16 4.87 15.69
C PRO A 94 -5.41 3.89 14.81
N PHE A 95 -4.43 4.38 14.05
CA PHE A 95 -3.64 3.61 13.11
C PHE A 95 -2.19 4.08 13.11
N LEU A 96 -1.29 3.20 12.70
CA LEU A 96 0.12 3.54 12.50
C LEU A 96 0.66 2.92 11.21
N PRO A 97 1.76 3.46 10.68
CA PRO A 97 2.54 2.76 9.67
C PRO A 97 3.25 1.57 10.32
N ILE A 98 3.19 0.40 9.67
CA ILE A 98 3.76 -0.83 10.23
C ILE A 98 4.89 -1.41 9.38
N ASN A 99 4.92 -1.08 8.11
CA ASN A 99 5.92 -1.57 7.17
C ASN A 99 6.10 -0.61 6.01
N ASP A 100 7.27 -0.67 5.38
CA ASP A 100 7.56 0.05 4.15
C ASP A 100 8.30 -0.83 3.13
N SER A 101 8.22 -0.47 1.87
CA SER A 101 9.03 -1.08 0.82
C SER A 101 9.20 -0.16 -0.38
N LEU A 102 10.26 -0.38 -1.14
CA LEU A 102 10.51 0.29 -2.42
C LEU A 102 10.50 -0.75 -3.54
N VAL A 103 9.56 -0.62 -4.46
CA VAL A 103 9.52 -1.46 -5.67
C VAL A 103 10.05 -0.67 -6.86
N VAL A 104 10.98 -1.28 -7.59
CA VAL A 104 11.70 -0.65 -8.69
C VAL A 104 11.57 -1.51 -9.95
N LYS A 105 11.09 -0.91 -11.01
CA LYS A 105 11.12 -1.50 -12.35
C LYS A 105 12.13 -0.73 -13.19
N LEU A 106 13.32 -1.30 -13.31
CA LEU A 106 14.36 -0.77 -14.17
C LEU A 106 13.92 -0.85 -15.64
N PRO A 107 14.38 0.06 -16.50
CA PRO A 107 14.12 -0.02 -17.93
C PRO A 107 14.50 -1.40 -18.49
N HIS A 108 13.62 -1.98 -19.27
CA HIS A 108 13.81 -3.30 -19.92
C HIS A 108 14.24 -4.42 -18.96
N SER A 109 13.83 -4.33 -17.68
CA SER A 109 14.23 -5.32 -16.66
C SER A 109 13.58 -6.68 -16.85
N GLY A 110 12.46 -6.74 -17.54
CA GLY A 110 11.68 -7.97 -17.72
C GLY A 110 10.97 -8.45 -16.45
N VAL A 111 11.07 -7.74 -15.33
CA VAL A 111 10.45 -8.15 -14.06
C VAL A 111 8.99 -7.74 -14.02
N ALA A 112 8.10 -8.72 -14.18
CA ALA A 112 6.69 -8.60 -13.85
C ALA A 112 6.46 -8.91 -12.37
N ILE A 113 5.41 -8.34 -11.78
CA ILE A 113 4.87 -8.78 -10.51
C ILE A 113 3.59 -9.57 -10.81
N PRO A 114 3.58 -10.89 -10.61
CA PRO A 114 2.40 -11.72 -10.86
C PRO A 114 1.19 -11.23 -10.09
N TRP A 115 0.01 -11.57 -10.56
CA TRP A 115 -1.21 -11.32 -9.83
C TRP A 115 -1.20 -12.01 -8.47
N HIS A 116 -1.54 -11.26 -7.43
CA HIS A 116 -1.61 -11.73 -6.04
C HIS A 116 -2.55 -10.82 -5.23
N GLN A 117 -2.93 -11.30 -4.09
CA GLN A 117 -3.36 -10.47 -2.98
C GLN A 117 -2.18 -10.35 -2.03
N ASP A 118 -1.97 -9.20 -1.40
CA ASP A 118 -0.88 -9.09 -0.45
C ASP A 118 -1.01 -10.16 0.63
N PRO A 119 0.13 -10.74 1.07
CA PRO A 119 0.06 -11.79 2.06
C PRO A 119 -0.69 -11.26 3.27
N PRO A 120 -1.77 -11.94 3.65
CA PRO A 120 -2.49 -11.55 4.82
C PRO A 120 -1.54 -11.65 5.98
N TYR A 121 -1.64 -10.73 6.87
CA TYR A 121 -1.18 -10.98 8.21
C TYR A 121 -2.10 -12.08 8.74
N GLN A 122 -1.58 -13.30 8.73
CA GLN A 122 -2.35 -14.50 9.07
C GLN A 122 -2.64 -14.47 10.57
N GLY A 123 -3.93 -14.40 10.92
CA GLY A 123 -4.37 -14.76 12.26
C GLY A 123 -4.12 -16.25 12.52
N PRO A 124 -4.21 -16.70 13.79
CA PRO A 124 -3.94 -18.10 14.18
C PRO A 124 -4.78 -19.13 13.43
N ASP A 125 -5.92 -18.73 12.89
CA ASP A 125 -6.87 -19.61 12.19
C ASP A 125 -6.83 -19.45 10.65
N GLY A 126 -5.91 -18.65 10.12
CA GLY A 126 -5.69 -18.50 8.68
C GLY A 126 -6.14 -17.18 8.07
N LEU A 127 -6.20 -17.17 6.75
CA LEU A 127 -6.33 -15.99 5.90
C LEU A 127 -7.65 -15.19 6.06
N ALA A 128 -8.71 -15.84 6.51
CA ALA A 128 -10.06 -15.30 6.44
C ALA A 128 -10.30 -14.06 7.31
N GLU A 129 -9.64 -13.97 8.45
CA GLU A 129 -9.92 -12.93 9.44
C GLU A 129 -9.32 -11.57 9.07
N THR A 130 -8.19 -11.58 8.36
CA THR A 130 -7.48 -10.37 7.95
C THR A 130 -8.16 -9.61 6.81
N PHE A 131 -8.89 -10.30 5.95
CA PHE A 131 -9.53 -9.68 4.79
C PHE A 131 -10.85 -8.94 5.10
N GLY A 132 -11.45 -9.23 6.26
CA GLY A 132 -12.72 -8.61 6.67
C GLY A 132 -12.60 -7.18 7.18
N ILE A 133 -11.41 -6.70 7.50
CA ILE A 133 -11.18 -5.39 8.10
C ILE A 133 -10.34 -4.55 7.17
N PRO A 134 -10.68 -3.28 6.90
CA PRO A 134 -9.87 -2.39 6.09
C PRO A 134 -8.43 -2.35 6.58
N ASN A 135 -7.55 -2.80 5.71
CA ASN A 135 -6.12 -2.86 5.90
C ASN A 135 -5.50 -2.60 4.53
N PHE A 136 -4.61 -1.63 4.40
CA PHE A 136 -4.21 -1.20 3.08
C PHE A 136 -2.82 -0.59 3.02
N ASP A 137 -2.23 -0.68 1.84
CA ASP A 137 -1.02 -0.01 1.45
C ASP A 137 -1.31 1.35 0.80
N CYS A 138 -0.37 2.25 0.98
CA CYS A 138 -0.30 3.51 0.28
C CYS A 138 0.87 3.46 -0.70
N ASP A 139 0.55 3.38 -1.98
CA ASP A 139 1.53 3.31 -3.07
C ASP A 139 1.90 4.72 -3.50
N ILE A 140 3.03 5.22 -3.05
CA ILE A 140 3.52 6.57 -3.36
C ILE A 140 4.37 6.50 -4.62
N TYR A 141 3.89 7.09 -5.71
CA TYR A 141 4.57 7.05 -7.01
C TYR A 141 5.66 8.11 -7.10
N LEU A 142 6.90 7.65 -7.28
CA LEU A 142 8.06 8.51 -7.43
C LEU A 142 8.28 8.92 -8.89
N ASP A 143 7.82 8.09 -9.82
CA ASP A 143 7.95 8.31 -11.25
C ASP A 143 6.59 8.17 -11.94
N ARG A 144 6.50 8.59 -13.19
CA ARG A 144 5.33 8.31 -14.01
C ARG A 144 5.21 6.80 -14.21
N ALA A 145 4.01 6.27 -13.98
CA ALA A 145 3.67 4.89 -14.27
C ALA A 145 2.66 4.84 -15.42
N THR A 146 2.94 4.03 -16.42
CA THR A 146 2.12 3.79 -17.60
C THR A 146 2.00 2.30 -17.84
N VAL A 147 1.08 1.90 -18.72
CA VAL A 147 0.96 0.50 -19.15
C VAL A 147 2.31 -0.03 -19.65
N GLU A 148 3.05 0.78 -20.43
CA GLU A 148 4.31 0.40 -21.07
C GLU A 148 5.45 0.18 -20.05
N ASN A 149 5.53 0.97 -18.97
CA ASN A 149 6.54 0.78 -17.94
C ASN A 149 6.06 -0.05 -16.74
N GLY A 150 4.94 -0.75 -16.90
CA GLY A 150 4.42 -1.71 -15.94
C GLY A 150 3.69 -1.05 -14.75
N CYS A 151 2.71 -0.17 -15.02
CA CYS A 151 1.81 0.34 -13.99
C CYS A 151 1.10 -0.81 -13.25
N LEU A 152 0.56 -0.51 -12.09
CA LEU A 152 -0.27 -1.44 -11.34
C LEU A 152 -1.59 -1.69 -12.10
N TYR A 153 -2.04 -2.93 -12.08
CA TYR A 153 -3.40 -3.33 -12.42
C TYR A 153 -4.08 -3.86 -11.16
N GLY A 154 -5.33 -3.50 -10.95
CA GLY A 154 -6.13 -4.01 -9.86
C GLY A 154 -7.48 -4.54 -10.34
N LEU A 155 -7.96 -5.61 -9.70
CA LEU A 155 -9.31 -6.12 -9.89
C LEU A 155 -10.25 -5.42 -8.91
N THR A 156 -10.93 -4.36 -9.38
CA THR A 156 -11.77 -3.52 -8.54
C THR A 156 -12.97 -4.27 -7.95
N GLY A 157 -13.18 -4.12 -6.64
CA GLY A 157 -14.30 -4.72 -5.90
C GLY A 157 -14.08 -6.18 -5.51
N TYR A 158 -12.99 -6.82 -5.90
CA TYR A 158 -12.72 -8.22 -5.54
C TYR A 158 -12.25 -8.39 -4.09
N HIS A 159 -11.74 -7.34 -3.44
CA HIS A 159 -11.48 -7.35 -2.00
C HIS A 159 -12.71 -7.70 -1.17
N LEU A 160 -13.93 -7.48 -1.70
CA LEU A 160 -15.20 -7.83 -1.07
C LEU A 160 -15.53 -9.31 -1.18
N VAL A 161 -14.88 -10.03 -2.08
CA VAL A 161 -15.05 -11.48 -2.25
C VAL A 161 -14.24 -12.25 -1.20
N GLY A 162 -13.17 -11.64 -0.67
CA GLY A 162 -12.27 -12.26 0.28
C GLY A 162 -11.00 -12.77 -0.39
N HIS A 163 -10.43 -13.86 0.13
CA HIS A 163 -9.24 -14.47 -0.45
C HIS A 163 -9.61 -15.25 -1.72
N VAL A 164 -8.95 -14.92 -2.80
CA VAL A 164 -9.06 -15.60 -4.09
C VAL A 164 -7.68 -16.06 -4.50
N GLU A 165 -7.49 -17.35 -4.73
CA GLU A 165 -6.21 -17.90 -5.16
C GLU A 165 -5.90 -17.52 -6.62
N VAL A 166 -5.70 -16.21 -6.84
CA VAL A 166 -5.44 -15.66 -8.19
C VAL A 166 -4.19 -16.26 -8.83
N GLU A 167 -3.26 -16.75 -8.05
CA GLU A 167 -2.03 -17.40 -8.50
C GLU A 167 -2.29 -18.71 -9.27
N ARG A 168 -3.50 -19.24 -9.21
CA ARG A 168 -3.92 -20.41 -10.01
C ARG A 168 -4.20 -20.08 -11.47
N PHE A 169 -4.41 -18.80 -11.79
CA PHE A 169 -4.72 -18.36 -13.14
C PHE A 169 -3.46 -17.86 -13.85
N ALA A 170 -3.47 -17.94 -15.17
CA ALA A 170 -2.42 -17.30 -15.94
C ALA A 170 -2.53 -15.77 -15.82
N ASP A 171 -1.42 -15.09 -15.56
CA ASP A 171 -1.39 -13.63 -15.44
C ASP A 171 -2.08 -12.94 -16.63
N GLU A 172 -1.84 -13.42 -17.85
CA GLU A 172 -2.45 -12.85 -19.06
C GLU A 172 -3.98 -12.98 -19.08
N GLU A 173 -4.54 -14.04 -18.53
CA GLU A 173 -5.99 -14.20 -18.40
C GLU A 173 -6.57 -13.11 -17.50
N LEU A 174 -5.92 -12.85 -16.36
CA LEU A 174 -6.35 -11.83 -15.40
C LEU A 174 -6.17 -10.41 -15.95
N PHE A 175 -5.09 -10.12 -16.68
CA PHE A 175 -4.89 -8.82 -17.31
C PHE A 175 -5.92 -8.49 -18.40
N HIS A 176 -6.61 -9.48 -18.93
CA HIS A 176 -7.65 -9.30 -19.96
C HIS A 176 -9.08 -9.28 -19.41
N LEU A 177 -9.27 -9.40 -18.10
CA LEU A 177 -10.58 -9.23 -17.51
C LEU A 177 -11.06 -7.78 -17.64
N ASP A 178 -12.35 -7.58 -17.93
CA ASP A 178 -12.96 -6.26 -18.05
C ASP A 178 -12.79 -5.40 -16.78
N ASP A 179 -12.66 -6.06 -15.63
CA ASP A 179 -12.48 -5.43 -14.30
C ASP A 179 -11.01 -5.19 -13.94
N ALA A 180 -10.07 -5.63 -14.77
CA ALA A 180 -8.64 -5.37 -14.58
C ALA A 180 -8.31 -3.95 -15.05
N VAL A 181 -8.22 -3.02 -14.10
CA VAL A 181 -8.03 -1.60 -14.39
C VAL A 181 -6.55 -1.24 -14.32
N PRO A 182 -5.94 -0.70 -15.40
CA PRO A 182 -4.61 -0.14 -15.32
C PRO A 182 -4.62 1.18 -14.57
N LEU A 183 -3.73 1.34 -13.60
CA LEU A 183 -3.61 2.52 -12.76
C LEU A 183 -2.40 3.34 -13.20
N GLU A 184 -2.61 4.17 -14.23
CA GLU A 184 -1.58 5.10 -14.69
C GLU A 184 -1.46 6.30 -13.75
N MET A 185 -0.21 6.61 -13.34
CA MET A 185 0.08 7.56 -12.29
C MET A 185 1.12 8.57 -12.75
N THR A 186 1.11 9.74 -12.13
CA THR A 186 2.21 10.72 -12.20
C THR A 186 2.99 10.74 -10.89
N ALA A 187 4.21 11.25 -10.93
CA ALA A 187 5.02 11.37 -9.71
C ALA A 187 4.32 12.29 -8.68
N GLY A 188 4.24 11.84 -7.44
CA GLY A 188 3.53 12.52 -6.36
C GLY A 188 2.08 12.07 -6.15
N ASP A 189 1.54 11.25 -7.05
CA ASP A 189 0.26 10.58 -6.86
C ASP A 189 0.39 9.41 -5.88
N VAL A 190 -0.73 9.01 -5.28
CA VAL A 190 -0.82 7.88 -4.36
C VAL A 190 -2.01 7.00 -4.73
N ILE A 191 -1.84 5.69 -4.62
CA ILE A 191 -2.95 4.75 -4.59
C ILE A 191 -3.11 4.27 -3.14
N LEU A 192 -4.34 4.33 -2.61
CA LEU A 192 -4.70 3.51 -1.47
C LEU A 192 -5.25 2.20 -2.02
N HIS A 193 -4.65 1.06 -1.70
CA HIS A 193 -5.19 -0.23 -2.10
C HIS A 193 -5.38 -1.16 -0.90
N ALA A 194 -6.56 -1.75 -0.80
CA ALA A 194 -6.84 -2.77 0.19
C ALA A 194 -5.96 -4.00 -0.07
N ILE A 195 -5.30 -4.54 0.95
CA ILE A 195 -4.41 -5.71 0.80
C ILE A 195 -5.10 -6.91 0.15
N SER A 196 -6.40 -7.05 0.35
CA SER A 196 -7.23 -8.10 -0.26
C SER A 196 -7.67 -7.80 -1.71
N THR A 197 -7.31 -6.64 -2.28
CA THR A 197 -7.55 -6.37 -3.69
C THR A 197 -6.53 -7.14 -4.53
N PRO A 198 -6.97 -8.06 -5.41
CA PRO A 198 -6.04 -8.72 -6.31
C PRO A 198 -5.41 -7.68 -7.24
N HIS A 199 -4.09 -7.73 -7.34
CA HIS A 199 -3.33 -6.80 -8.17
C HIS A 199 -2.07 -7.44 -8.75
N GLY A 200 -1.54 -6.80 -9.77
CA GLY A 200 -0.33 -7.26 -10.46
C GLY A 200 0.22 -6.18 -11.38
N SER A 201 1.38 -6.40 -11.95
CA SER A 201 1.94 -5.45 -12.92
C SER A 201 2.84 -6.14 -13.93
N ARG A 202 2.68 -5.76 -15.21
CA ARG A 202 3.51 -6.26 -16.31
C ARG A 202 4.98 -5.82 -16.13
N ALA A 203 5.88 -6.41 -16.89
CA ALA A 203 7.25 -5.96 -16.99
C ALA A 203 7.34 -4.50 -17.44
N ASN A 204 8.48 -3.88 -17.19
CA ASN A 204 8.81 -2.57 -17.77
C ASN A 204 9.53 -2.78 -19.10
N ASP A 205 8.83 -2.53 -20.18
CA ASP A 205 9.35 -2.67 -21.55
C ASP A 205 9.79 -1.32 -22.14
N SER A 206 9.71 -0.25 -21.35
CA SER A 206 10.08 1.12 -21.76
C SER A 206 11.51 1.50 -21.38
N ASP A 207 11.96 2.63 -21.90
CA ASP A 207 13.23 3.27 -21.53
C ASP A 207 13.17 4.05 -20.20
N THR A 208 11.99 4.11 -19.54
CA THR A 208 11.79 4.92 -18.34
C THR A 208 11.79 4.07 -17.07
N LEU A 209 12.35 4.61 -16.00
CA LEU A 209 12.34 4.03 -14.68
C LEU A 209 10.95 4.16 -14.03
N ARG A 210 10.54 3.17 -13.26
CA ARG A 210 9.30 3.23 -12.47
C ARG A 210 9.57 2.77 -11.05
N ARG A 211 9.40 3.69 -10.08
CA ARG A 211 9.60 3.43 -8.64
C ARG A 211 8.35 3.79 -7.86
N VAL A 212 8.03 2.96 -6.90
CA VAL A 212 6.92 3.16 -5.97
C VAL A 212 7.40 2.86 -4.56
N PHE A 213 7.17 3.79 -3.66
CA PHE A 213 7.39 3.61 -2.23
C PHE A 213 6.07 3.24 -1.57
N TYR A 214 6.03 2.10 -0.93
CA TYR A 214 4.86 1.57 -0.26
C TYR A 214 4.96 1.82 1.24
N VAL A 215 3.84 2.24 1.84
CA VAL A 215 3.69 2.33 3.30
C VAL A 215 2.42 1.60 3.68
N HIS A 216 2.57 0.56 4.48
CA HIS A 216 1.44 -0.19 5.00
C HIS A 216 0.94 0.46 6.29
N PHE A 217 -0.35 0.82 6.32
CA PHE A 217 -1.02 1.34 7.50
C PHE A 217 -2.02 0.33 8.04
N MET A 218 -2.00 0.15 9.35
CA MET A 218 -2.90 -0.78 10.03
C MET A 218 -3.59 -0.09 11.20
N ALA A 219 -4.88 -0.37 11.37
CA ALA A 219 -5.63 0.04 12.54
C ALA A 219 -5.19 -0.76 13.77
N ARG A 220 -5.12 -0.09 14.92
CA ARG A 220 -4.72 -0.72 16.19
C ARG A 220 -5.58 -1.93 16.54
N GLU A 221 -6.90 -1.80 16.38
CA GLU A 221 -7.83 -2.89 16.67
C GLU A 221 -7.53 -4.16 15.84
N VAL A 222 -7.12 -3.97 14.58
CA VAL A 222 -6.71 -5.09 13.71
C VAL A 222 -5.49 -5.79 14.29
N MET A 223 -4.48 -5.01 14.66
CA MET A 223 -3.25 -5.56 15.23
C MET A 223 -3.52 -6.28 16.56
N GLU A 224 -4.28 -5.68 17.46
CA GLU A 224 -4.58 -6.25 18.77
C GLU A 224 -5.47 -7.49 18.70
N THR A 225 -6.39 -7.54 17.73
CA THR A 225 -7.34 -8.65 17.58
C THR A 225 -6.76 -9.81 16.81
N LEU A 226 -6.05 -9.53 15.71
CA LEU A 226 -5.58 -10.56 14.80
C LEU A 226 -4.15 -11.01 15.09
N HIS A 227 -3.34 -10.14 15.67
CA HIS A 227 -1.92 -10.39 15.92
C HIS A 227 -1.48 -9.91 17.30
N PRO A 228 -2.14 -10.36 18.38
CA PRO A 228 -1.77 -9.93 19.73
C PRO A 228 -0.31 -10.27 20.08
N GLU A 229 0.25 -11.30 19.45
CA GLU A 229 1.66 -11.68 19.60
C GLU A 229 2.63 -10.73 18.90
N TRP A 230 2.17 -9.88 17.98
CA TRP A 230 3.00 -8.87 17.32
C TRP A 230 3.05 -7.57 18.10
N VAL A 231 2.10 -7.35 18.99
CA VAL A 231 2.14 -6.18 19.87
C VAL A 231 3.44 -6.22 20.67
N GLY A 232 4.32 -5.27 20.42
CA GLY A 232 5.63 -5.15 21.07
C GLY A 232 6.75 -6.06 20.52
N ARG A 233 6.54 -6.81 19.42
CA ARG A 233 7.59 -7.70 18.87
C ARG A 233 8.02 -7.42 17.44
N HIS A 234 7.11 -7.00 16.58
CA HIS A 234 7.39 -6.80 15.15
C HIS A 234 6.76 -5.50 14.66
N ARG A 235 7.09 -4.37 15.31
CA ARG A 235 6.45 -3.07 15.03
C ARG A 235 4.95 -3.06 15.33
N GLY A 236 4.48 -3.96 16.21
CA GLY A 236 3.16 -3.84 16.79
C GLY A 236 3.07 -2.64 17.73
N PHE A 237 1.90 -2.03 17.85
CA PHE A 237 1.66 -0.79 18.56
C PHE A 237 2.03 -0.84 20.04
N ASP A 238 3.29 -0.67 20.36
CA ASP A 238 3.74 -0.39 21.71
C ASP A 238 4.13 1.10 21.84
N SER A 239 4.57 1.48 23.03
CA SER A 239 4.99 2.86 23.27
C SER A 239 6.23 3.26 22.45
N GLY A 240 7.05 2.29 22.04
CA GLY A 240 8.24 2.54 21.22
C GLY A 240 7.88 2.88 19.77
N ASP A 241 6.85 2.21 19.21
CA ASP A 241 6.38 2.48 17.85
C ASP A 241 5.78 3.87 17.76
N VAL A 242 4.93 4.25 18.73
CA VAL A 242 4.36 5.61 18.78
C VAL A 242 5.46 6.65 18.96
N GLN A 243 6.48 6.38 19.74
CA GLN A 243 7.62 7.27 19.89
C GLN A 243 8.38 7.45 18.58
N GLN A 244 8.66 6.37 17.85
CA GLN A 244 9.32 6.45 16.54
C GLN A 244 8.50 7.28 15.53
N VAL A 245 7.18 7.10 15.50
CA VAL A 245 6.30 7.90 14.66
C VAL A 245 6.28 9.36 15.11
N GLN A 246 6.32 9.65 16.43
CA GLN A 246 6.41 11.02 16.93
C GLN A 246 7.71 11.69 16.47
N GLU A 247 8.83 10.97 16.47
CA GLU A 247 10.10 11.47 15.94
C GLU A 247 10.01 11.83 14.46
N MET A 248 9.33 11.01 13.64
CA MET A 248 9.09 11.32 12.23
C MET A 248 8.23 12.58 12.06
N VAL A 249 7.17 12.73 12.88
CA VAL A 249 6.30 13.92 12.85
C VAL A 249 7.09 15.18 13.23
N ASP A 250 7.91 15.11 14.29
CA ASP A 250 8.72 16.24 14.75
C ASP A 250 9.76 16.64 13.70
N GLU A 251 10.38 15.68 13.02
CA GLU A 251 11.30 15.93 11.91
C GLU A 251 10.59 16.63 10.74
N ARG A 252 9.39 16.20 10.38
CA ARG A 252 8.61 16.87 9.33
C ARG A 252 8.20 18.28 9.73
N ILE A 253 7.80 18.50 10.97
CA ILE A 253 7.49 19.85 11.51
C ILE A 253 8.76 20.73 11.44
N GLY A 254 9.90 20.21 11.91
CA GLY A 254 11.18 20.92 11.89
C GLY A 254 11.64 21.28 10.46
N ALA A 255 11.30 20.45 9.49
CA ALA A 255 11.54 20.72 8.06
C ALA A 255 10.54 21.73 7.45
N GLY A 256 9.58 22.26 8.22
CA GLY A 256 8.56 23.18 7.75
C GLY A 256 7.53 22.56 6.81
N ARG A 257 7.42 21.24 6.81
CA ARG A 257 6.55 20.48 5.89
C ARG A 257 5.21 20.06 6.51
N TRP A 258 4.94 20.50 7.72
CA TRP A 258 3.69 20.30 8.41
C TRP A 258 2.95 21.67 8.53
N GLY A 259 2.02 21.93 7.65
CA GLY A 259 1.26 23.18 7.63
C GLY A 259 0.07 23.20 8.59
N PRO A 260 -0.49 24.39 8.89
CA PRO A 260 -1.65 24.51 9.77
C PRO A 260 -2.92 23.83 9.26
N GLU A 261 -3.07 23.68 7.95
CA GLU A 261 -4.14 22.95 7.28
C GLU A 261 -4.10 21.44 7.54
N THR A 262 -3.00 20.98 8.05
CA THR A 262 -2.72 19.56 8.27
C THR A 262 -3.03 19.07 9.68
N LYS A 263 -3.55 19.93 10.55
CA LYS A 263 -4.04 19.57 11.89
C LYS A 263 -5.33 18.74 11.88
N GLN A 264 -5.57 18.01 10.80
CA GLN A 264 -6.72 17.12 10.70
C GLN A 264 -6.47 15.75 11.33
N VAL A 265 -5.20 15.42 11.54
CA VAL A 265 -4.77 14.15 12.14
C VAL A 265 -3.88 14.46 13.33
N GLU A 266 -4.17 13.83 14.45
CA GLU A 266 -3.40 13.94 15.69
C GLU A 266 -2.76 12.59 16.01
N LEU A 267 -1.51 12.60 16.45
CA LEU A 267 -0.86 11.41 17.00
C LEU A 267 -1.18 11.34 18.51
N THR A 268 -1.81 10.25 18.89
CA THR A 268 -2.14 9.92 20.29
C THR A 268 -1.24 8.77 20.76
N PRO A 269 -1.25 8.41 22.06
CA PRO A 269 -0.57 7.20 22.53
C PRO A 269 -1.06 5.89 21.87
N ASP A 270 -2.19 5.93 21.20
CA ASP A 270 -2.78 4.78 20.52
C ASP A 270 -2.56 4.78 18.99
N GLY A 271 -1.94 5.83 18.45
CA GLY A 271 -1.73 6.01 17.02
C GLY A 271 -2.41 7.26 16.47
N PHE A 272 -2.41 7.40 15.17
CA PHE A 272 -3.07 8.53 14.50
C PHE A 272 -4.59 8.43 14.57
N VAL A 273 -5.22 9.55 14.87
CA VAL A 273 -6.69 9.72 14.87
C VAL A 273 -7.07 10.95 14.06
N PHE A 274 -8.28 10.96 13.52
CA PHE A 274 -8.81 12.14 12.84
C PHE A 274 -9.24 13.17 13.87
N ALA A 275 -8.57 14.32 13.89
CA ALA A 275 -8.71 15.34 14.93
C ALA A 275 -10.16 15.84 15.04
N GLY A 276 -10.68 15.83 16.26
CA GLY A 276 -12.03 16.31 16.55
C GLY A 276 -13.18 15.43 16.04
N GLN A 277 -12.85 14.24 15.51
CA GLN A 277 -13.87 13.26 15.13
C GLN A 277 -13.88 12.09 16.12
N PRO A 278 -15.06 11.50 16.40
CA PRO A 278 -15.10 10.27 17.17
C PRO A 278 -14.37 9.16 16.39
N VAL A 279 -13.70 8.28 17.13
CA VAL A 279 -13.11 7.07 16.55
C VAL A 279 -14.25 6.23 15.95
N THR A 280 -14.20 6.03 14.65
CA THR A 280 -15.18 5.22 13.93
C THR A 280 -14.65 3.81 13.81
N PRO A 281 -15.41 2.77 14.18
CA PRO A 281 -15.02 1.39 13.95
C PRO A 281 -14.75 1.13 12.45
N PRO A 282 -13.79 0.27 12.08
CA PRO A 282 -13.58 -0.08 10.70
C PRO A 282 -14.85 -0.70 10.12
N ARG A 283 -15.10 -0.45 8.84
CA ARG A 283 -16.11 -1.20 8.12
C ARG A 283 -15.62 -2.63 7.97
N HIS A 284 -16.39 -3.59 8.45
CA HIS A 284 -16.12 -4.98 8.13
C HIS A 284 -16.54 -5.26 6.69
N TRP A 285 -15.64 -5.85 5.93
CA TRP A 285 -15.92 -6.41 4.62
C TRP A 285 -16.32 -7.88 4.78
N GLN A 286 -17.14 -8.37 3.87
CA GLN A 286 -17.53 -9.77 3.90
C GLN A 286 -16.31 -10.65 3.54
N THR A 287 -15.97 -11.59 4.41
CA THR A 287 -14.87 -12.53 4.19
C THR A 287 -15.42 -13.82 3.63
N LEU A 288 -15.10 -14.13 2.39
CA LEU A 288 -15.33 -15.44 1.78
C LEU A 288 -13.98 -15.99 1.34
N ILE A 289 -13.69 -17.23 1.70
CA ILE A 289 -12.60 -17.98 1.09
C ILE A 289 -13.24 -18.76 -0.06
N ALA A 290 -12.80 -18.49 -1.27
CA ALA A 290 -13.43 -19.08 -2.43
C ALA A 290 -12.38 -19.62 -3.39
N ASP A 291 -12.47 -20.92 -3.66
CA ASP A 291 -11.85 -21.56 -4.83
C ASP A 291 -12.76 -21.30 -6.02
N MET A 292 -12.53 -20.17 -6.73
CA MET A 292 -13.41 -19.68 -7.78
C MET A 292 -12.66 -19.54 -9.10
N SER A 293 -13.33 -19.88 -10.19
CA SER A 293 -12.92 -19.47 -11.52
C SER A 293 -13.10 -17.96 -11.73
N PRO A 294 -12.44 -17.30 -12.70
CA PRO A 294 -12.63 -15.87 -12.98
C PRO A 294 -14.10 -15.48 -13.21
N GLN A 295 -14.89 -16.36 -13.80
CA GLN A 295 -16.32 -16.14 -14.02
C GLN A 295 -17.10 -16.15 -12.70
N GLU A 296 -16.84 -17.12 -11.82
CA GLU A 296 -17.46 -17.22 -10.49
C GLU A 296 -17.05 -16.04 -9.59
N MET A 297 -15.80 -15.56 -9.70
CA MET A 297 -15.35 -14.32 -9.05
C MET A 297 -16.19 -13.12 -9.46
N LYS A 298 -16.44 -12.97 -10.77
CA LYS A 298 -17.26 -11.88 -11.33
C LYS A 298 -18.71 -11.95 -10.84
N GLU A 299 -19.28 -13.14 -10.75
CA GLU A 299 -20.61 -13.38 -10.21
C GLU A 299 -20.69 -13.06 -8.71
N ALA A 300 -19.73 -13.54 -7.91
CA ALA A 300 -19.64 -13.26 -6.49
C ALA A 300 -19.50 -11.76 -6.20
N LYS A 301 -18.66 -11.03 -6.96
CA LYS A 301 -18.54 -9.58 -6.88
C LYS A 301 -19.86 -8.87 -7.12
N THR A 302 -20.61 -9.31 -8.15
CA THR A 302 -21.90 -8.72 -8.50
C THR A 302 -22.92 -8.91 -7.38
N LEU A 303 -22.98 -10.11 -6.79
CA LEU A 303 -23.86 -10.43 -5.66
C LEU A 303 -23.52 -9.61 -4.43
N THR A 304 -22.23 -9.46 -4.12
CA THR A 304 -21.75 -8.70 -2.96
C THR A 304 -22.04 -7.19 -3.10
N ARG A 305 -21.92 -6.62 -4.30
CA ARG A 305 -22.30 -5.22 -4.56
C ARG A 305 -23.81 -4.98 -4.47
N SER A 306 -24.62 -5.96 -4.85
CA SER A 306 -26.09 -5.86 -4.82
C SER A 306 -26.68 -5.99 -3.42
N ALA A 307 -25.94 -6.54 -2.46
CA ALA A 307 -26.36 -6.73 -1.07
C ALA A 307 -26.06 -5.52 -0.17
N ARG A 308 -25.47 -4.46 -0.70
CA ARG A 308 -25.14 -3.18 -0.03
C ARG A 308 -25.98 -2.03 -0.54
#